data_e566f6f443d2ca42c3093f9ed5c49a0f
#
_entry.id   e566f6f443d2ca42c3093f9ed5c49a0f
#
_cell.length_a   1.000
_cell.length_b   1.000
_cell.length_c   1.000
_cell.angle_alpha   90.00
_cell.angle_beta   90.00
_cell.angle_gamma   90.00
#
_symmetry.space_group_name_H-M   'P 1'
#
loop_
_entity.id
_entity.type
_entity.pdbx_description
1 polymer ?
#
loop_
_entity_poly.entity_id
_entity_poly.type
_entity_poly.pdbx_seq_one_letter_code
_entity_poly.pdbx_strand_id
1 'polypeptide(L)'
;MLLRPDPEPFRVSDRFRLTLESTILELEAGAAHDERILAQLRNEDHRRRQRLLIGAQLERAFRLRELLARTIRQPQSNAPTPQRS
;
A
#
# COMPACT_ATOMS: atom_id res chain seq x y z
N MET A 1 -18.72 -5.96 26.94
CA MET A 1 -18.26 -5.82 26.56
C MET A 1 -17.50 -5.41 26.27
N LEU A 2 -17.09 -5.40 26.01
CA LEU A 2 -16.31 -4.96 25.85
C LEU A 2 -15.88 -4.42 24.80
N LEU A 3 -15.72 -3.64 24.56
CA LEU A 3 -15.33 -3.05 23.56
C LEU A 3 -13.99 -2.71 23.60
N ARG A 4 -13.23 -2.86 22.59
CA ARG A 4 -11.92 -2.49 22.56
C ARG A 4 -11.86 -1.09 22.30
N PRO A 5 -11.28 -0.33 23.08
CA PRO A 5 -11.24 1.08 22.90
C PRO A 5 -10.44 1.45 21.67
N ASP A 6 -9.33 0.79 21.45
CA ASP A 6 -8.48 1.12 20.33
C ASP A 6 -8.28 -0.03 19.48
N PRO A 7 -8.26 0.14 18.19
CA PRO A 7 -7.91 -0.96 17.33
C PRO A 7 -6.45 -1.28 17.51
N GLU A 8 -6.16 -2.52 17.62
CA GLU A 8 -4.79 -2.94 17.71
C GLU A 8 -4.21 -3.10 16.34
N PRO A 9 -2.93 -2.88 16.18
CA PRO A 9 -2.30 -3.14 14.90
C PRO A 9 -2.46 -4.59 14.50
N PHE A 10 -2.55 -4.82 13.22
CA PHE A 10 -2.65 -6.18 12.72
C PHE A 10 -1.32 -6.86 12.78
N ARG A 11 -1.34 -8.11 13.18
CA ARG A 11 -0.14 -8.93 13.09
C ARG A 11 -0.19 -9.67 11.78
N VAL A 12 0.83 -9.48 10.98
CA VAL A 12 0.85 -10.10 9.67
C VAL A 12 2.19 -10.76 9.45
N SER A 13 2.18 -11.73 8.55
CA SER A 13 3.41 -12.41 8.21
C SER A 13 4.29 -11.52 7.35
N ASP A 14 5.56 -11.85 7.30
CA ASP A 14 6.48 -11.14 6.43
C ASP A 14 6.05 -11.23 4.98
N ARG A 15 5.55 -12.39 4.59
CA ARG A 15 5.10 -12.59 3.23
C ARG A 15 3.96 -11.63 2.89
N PHE A 16 3.03 -11.46 3.81
CA PHE A 16 1.92 -10.55 3.57
C PHE A 16 2.41 -9.12 3.45
N ARG A 17 3.35 -8.73 4.31
CA ARG A 17 3.91 -7.39 4.23
C ARG A 17 4.61 -7.17 2.91
N LEU A 18 5.38 -8.16 2.46
CA LEU A 18 6.06 -8.04 1.18
C LEU A 18 5.07 -7.91 0.03
N THR A 19 3.98 -8.65 0.11
CA THR A 19 2.95 -8.55 -0.91
C THR A 19 2.34 -7.16 -0.91
N LEU A 20 2.04 -6.61 0.26
CA LEU A 20 1.51 -5.27 0.36
C LEU A 20 2.47 -4.25 -0.22
N GLU A 21 3.73 -4.34 0.17
CA GLU A 21 4.73 -3.40 -0.31
C GLU A 21 4.88 -3.48 -1.82
N SER A 22 4.87 -4.68 -2.33
CA SER A 22 4.97 -4.89 -3.77
C SER A 22 3.79 -4.28 -4.51
N THR A 23 2.60 -4.51 -3.97
CA THR A 23 1.40 -3.97 -4.59
C THR A 23 1.40 -2.44 -4.59
N ILE A 24 1.84 -1.86 -3.48
CA ILE A 24 1.93 -0.41 -3.39
C ILE A 24 2.88 0.13 -4.44
N LEU A 25 4.04 -0.50 -4.56
CA LEU A 25 5.02 -0.05 -5.55
C LEU A 25 4.49 -0.19 -6.96
N GLU A 26 3.77 -1.27 -7.24
CA GLU A 26 3.19 -1.46 -8.55
C GLU A 26 2.16 -0.40 -8.88
N LEU A 27 1.33 -0.05 -7.89
CA LEU A 27 0.34 0.99 -8.11
C LEU A 27 0.98 2.34 -8.35
N GLU A 28 2.02 2.64 -7.59
CA GLU A 28 2.69 3.92 -7.74
C GLU A 28 3.44 4.00 -9.05
N ALA A 29 4.08 2.90 -9.44
CA ALA A 29 4.78 2.87 -10.71
C ALA A 29 3.80 2.97 -11.88
N GLY A 30 2.65 2.32 -11.75
CA GLY A 30 1.63 2.41 -12.77
C GLY A 30 1.09 3.82 -12.91
N ALA A 31 0.87 4.49 -11.78
CA ALA A 31 0.40 5.87 -11.82
C ALA A 31 1.43 6.77 -12.47
N ALA A 32 2.71 6.58 -12.15
CA ALA A 32 3.77 7.39 -12.74
C ALA A 32 3.84 7.16 -14.24
N HIS A 33 3.70 5.90 -14.66
CA HIS A 33 3.69 5.58 -16.07
C HIS A 33 2.51 6.24 -16.77
N ASP A 34 1.35 6.19 -16.15
CA ASP A 34 0.14 6.78 -16.73
C ASP A 34 0.23 8.30 -16.77
N GLU A 35 0.94 8.90 -15.82
CA GLU A 35 1.16 10.34 -15.87
C GLU A 35 1.98 10.74 -17.08
N ARG A 36 2.96 9.90 -17.43
CA ARG A 36 3.75 10.18 -18.63
C ARG A 36 2.90 10.06 -19.88
N ILE A 37 1.99 9.10 -19.88
CA ILE A 37 1.07 8.96 -21.00
C ILE A 37 0.14 10.16 -21.06
N LEU A 38 -0.35 10.61 -19.90
CA LEU A 38 -1.23 11.76 -19.83
C LEU A 38 -0.62 12.96 -20.49
N ALA A 39 0.69 13.16 -20.30
CA ALA A 39 1.37 14.31 -20.87
C ALA A 39 1.35 14.30 -22.40
N GLN A 40 1.13 13.14 -22.98
CA GLN A 40 1.12 13.01 -24.44
C GLN A 40 -0.28 12.97 -25.02
N LEU A 41 -1.30 12.87 -24.19
CA LEU A 41 -2.65 12.81 -24.66
C LEU A 41 -3.13 14.21 -25.04
N ARG A 42 -3.86 14.27 -26.15
CA ARG A 42 -4.40 15.55 -26.60
C ARG A 42 -5.89 15.63 -26.48
N ASN A 43 -6.56 14.50 -26.48
CA ASN A 43 -8.01 14.49 -26.39
C ASN A 43 -8.41 14.74 -24.95
N GLU A 44 -9.28 15.70 -24.75
CA GLU A 44 -9.68 16.10 -23.41
C GLU A 44 -10.40 15.01 -22.64
N ASP A 45 -11.25 14.23 -23.34
CA ASP A 45 -11.95 13.14 -22.68
C ASP A 45 -10.99 12.06 -22.25
N HIS A 46 -10.00 11.76 -23.09
CA HIS A 46 -8.99 10.78 -22.72
C HIS A 46 -8.16 11.26 -21.55
N ARG A 47 -7.82 12.55 -21.55
CA ARG A 47 -7.06 13.11 -20.46
C ARG A 47 -7.82 13.02 -19.17
N ARG A 48 -9.12 13.32 -19.21
CA ARG A 48 -9.94 13.26 -18.00
C ARG A 48 -10.00 11.85 -17.45
N ARG A 49 -10.23 10.89 -18.32
CA ARG A 49 -10.26 9.49 -17.88
C ARG A 49 -8.94 9.04 -17.33
N GLN A 50 -7.87 9.48 -17.94
CA GLN A 50 -6.55 9.10 -17.49
C GLN A 50 -6.27 9.69 -16.10
N ARG A 51 -6.68 10.93 -15.88
CA ARG A 51 -6.50 11.54 -14.57
C ARG A 51 -7.28 10.80 -13.49
N LEU A 52 -8.50 10.38 -13.83
CA LEU A 52 -9.28 9.62 -12.86
C LEU A 52 -8.64 8.28 -12.54
N LEU A 53 -8.09 7.65 -13.53
CA LEU A 53 -7.41 6.38 -13.33
C LEU A 53 -6.18 6.54 -12.45
N ILE A 54 -5.39 7.56 -12.74
CA ILE A 54 -4.21 7.84 -11.94
C ILE A 54 -4.61 8.13 -10.50
N GLY A 55 -5.64 8.94 -10.31
CA GLY A 55 -6.11 9.27 -8.98
C GLY A 55 -6.56 8.04 -8.21
N ALA A 56 -7.27 7.14 -8.90
CA ALA A 56 -7.73 5.93 -8.23
C ALA A 56 -6.56 5.04 -7.83
N GLN A 57 -5.54 4.95 -8.67
CA GLN A 57 -4.37 4.16 -8.34
C GLN A 57 -3.62 4.73 -7.14
N LEU A 58 -3.45 6.04 -7.12
CA LEU A 58 -2.74 6.67 -6.03
C LEU A 58 -3.53 6.59 -4.72
N GLU A 59 -4.84 6.71 -4.81
CA GLU A 59 -5.66 6.60 -3.63
C GLU A 59 -5.59 5.19 -3.07
N ARG A 60 -5.59 4.19 -3.94
CA ARG A 60 -5.49 2.83 -3.49
C ARG A 60 -4.13 2.57 -2.84
N ALA A 61 -3.06 3.09 -3.45
CA ALA A 61 -1.74 2.95 -2.86
C ALA A 61 -1.69 3.61 -1.49
N PHE A 62 -2.31 4.76 -1.37
CA PHE A 62 -2.34 5.47 -0.10
C PHE A 62 -3.03 4.64 0.98
N ARG A 63 -4.17 4.04 0.64
CA ARG A 63 -4.89 3.22 1.61
C ARG A 63 -4.09 1.99 2.00
N LEU A 64 -3.38 1.41 1.05
CA LEU A 64 -2.56 0.26 1.37
C LEU A 64 -1.38 0.65 2.24
N ARG A 65 -0.84 1.85 2.03
CA ARG A 65 0.24 2.32 2.90
C ARG A 65 -0.27 2.53 4.32
N GLU A 66 -1.49 3.01 4.45
CA GLU A 66 -2.07 3.17 5.79
C GLU A 66 -2.26 1.82 6.45
N LEU A 67 -2.71 0.84 5.67
CA LEU A 67 -2.86 -0.49 6.20
C LEU A 67 -1.51 -1.05 6.63
N LEU A 68 -0.51 -0.87 5.79
CA LEU A 68 0.82 -1.36 6.10
C LEU A 68 1.36 -0.72 7.37
N ALA A 69 1.08 0.57 7.55
CA ALA A 69 1.55 1.27 8.74
C ALA A 69 0.91 0.74 10.00
N ARG A 70 -0.24 0.12 9.88
CA ARG A 70 -0.93 -0.45 11.04
C ARG A 70 -0.52 -1.87 11.32
N THR A 71 0.29 -2.47 10.46
CA THR A 71 0.66 -3.87 10.66
C THR A 71 1.88 -3.95 11.54
N ILE A 72 1.99 -5.07 12.23
CA ILE A 72 3.16 -5.40 13.01
C ILE A 72 3.72 -6.65 12.43
N ARG A 73 5.05 -6.66 12.25
CA ARG A 73 5.66 -7.86 11.78
C ARG A 73 5.47 -8.95 12.81
N GLN A 74 5.04 -10.08 12.32
CA GLN A 74 4.87 -11.22 13.18
C GLN A 74 6.24 -11.72 13.61
N PRO A 75 6.48 -11.88 14.90
CA PRO A 75 7.78 -12.37 15.31
C PRO A 75 8.01 -13.76 14.78
N GLN A 76 9.23 -14.02 14.39
CA GLN A 76 9.56 -15.31 13.88
C GLN A 76 9.79 -16.24 15.02
N SER A 77 9.31 -17.41 14.88
CA SER A 77 9.44 -18.33 15.99
C SER A 77 10.89 -18.62 16.30
N ASN A 78 11.73 -18.55 15.32
CA ASN A 78 13.12 -18.79 15.60
C ASN A 78 13.86 -17.50 15.81
N ALA A 79 13.19 -16.48 16.00
CA ALA A 79 13.85 -15.22 16.21
C ALA A 79 14.60 -15.34 17.45
N PRO A 80 15.73 -15.09 17.40
CA PRO A 80 16.55 -15.19 18.56
C PRO A 80 16.17 -14.14 19.45
N THR A 81 16.04 -14.21 20.07
CA THR A 81 15.72 -13.41 20.70
C THR A 81 16.51 -12.74 21.22
N PRO A 82 16.79 -12.27 21.29
CA PRO A 82 17.58 -11.82 21.59
C PRO A 82 17.84 -11.39 22.60
N GLN A 83 17.70 -11.67 22.68
CA GLN A 83 17.92 -11.36 23.30
C GLN A 83 18.25 -11.28 24.04
N ARG A 84 18.51 -11.32 24.52
CA ARG A 84 18.82 -11.25 25.19
C ARG A 84 19.35 -11.39 25.55
N SER A 85 19.66 -11.42 25.72
CA SER A 85 20.33 -11.52 25.95
C SER A 85 20.79 -11.48 26.13
#